data_73760bb1b2199b69271f21dbe2574199
#
_entry.id   73760bb1b2199b69271f21dbe2574199
#
_cell.length_a   1.000
_cell.length_b   1.000
_cell.length_c   1.000
_cell.angle_alpha   90.00
_cell.angle_beta   90.00
_cell.angle_gamma   90.00
#
_symmetry.space_group_name_H-M   'P 1'
#
loop_
_entity.id
_entity.type
_entity.pdbx_description
1 polymer ?
#
loop_
_entity_poly.entity_id
_entity_poly.type
_entity_poly.pdbx_seq_one_letter_code
_entity_poly.pdbx_strand_id
1 'polypeptide(L)'
;VIVTFLCSLEGEYGSTIEELSRLSGSKIIENEKRRINAEVKESKLLENKYLPIEDEEKQSYIDLVNKYIIASDNFIVYRPSMNSHTLIAGYPWFLDWGRDTLISFEGILLISKRFEIAKQVLLMLANSIKQGLVPNGFDEYDMHPLYNSVDASLLFFEAVYKYLIYTGDYKFVKENLYNRMIKIIDGYLDGINLDNNNIRFDEKTYLISSGTLDTQNTWMDAKVNGVP
;
A
#
# COMPACT_ATOMS: atom_id res chain seq x y z
N VAL A 1 7.32 -31.70 18.00
CA VAL A 1 7.36 -32.20 16.60
C VAL A 1 6.99 -31.02 15.71
N ILE A 2 7.87 -30.66 14.76
CA ILE A 2 7.57 -29.63 13.74
C ILE A 2 7.17 -30.40 12.48
N VAL A 3 5.96 -30.12 12.00
CA VAL A 3 5.47 -30.64 10.72
C VAL A 3 5.50 -29.49 9.72
N THR A 4 6.18 -29.68 8.60
CA THR A 4 6.28 -28.69 7.54
C THR A 4 5.45 -29.14 6.35
N PHE A 5 4.48 -28.31 5.93
CA PHE A 5 3.74 -28.46 4.70
C PHE A 5 4.33 -27.53 3.66
N LEU A 6 4.63 -28.07 2.48
CA LEU A 6 5.10 -27.33 1.34
C LEU A 6 4.01 -27.32 0.27
N CYS A 7 3.64 -26.14 -0.20
CA CYS A 7 2.70 -25.95 -1.28
C CYS A 7 3.35 -25.07 -2.34
N SER A 8 3.28 -25.48 -3.61
CA SER A 8 3.73 -24.70 -4.75
C SER A 8 2.67 -24.73 -5.82
N LEU A 9 2.43 -23.60 -6.46
CA LEU A 9 1.64 -23.53 -7.69
C LEU A 9 2.56 -23.89 -8.85
N GLU A 10 2.14 -24.86 -9.65
CA GLU A 10 2.88 -25.23 -10.86
C GLU A 10 2.87 -24.08 -11.86
N GLY A 11 4.03 -23.71 -12.38
CA GLY A 11 4.20 -22.96 -13.61
C GLY A 11 5.18 -21.79 -13.55
N GLU A 12 4.94 -20.69 -12.91
CA GLU A 12 5.71 -19.46 -13.22
C GLU A 12 6.79 -19.06 -12.20
N TYR A 13 6.83 -19.63 -11.03
CA TYR A 13 7.74 -19.17 -9.96
C TYR A 13 8.80 -20.18 -9.52
N GLY A 14 9.15 -21.08 -10.39
CA GLY A 14 10.46 -21.73 -10.51
C GLY A 14 11.02 -22.53 -9.34
N SER A 15 10.37 -22.60 -8.21
CA SER A 15 10.82 -23.49 -7.12
C SER A 15 10.34 -24.90 -7.38
N THR A 16 11.26 -25.79 -7.69
CA THR A 16 10.91 -27.21 -7.81
C THR A 16 10.56 -27.79 -6.44
N ILE A 17 9.72 -28.82 -6.40
CA ILE A 17 9.42 -29.57 -5.16
C ILE A 17 10.73 -30.02 -4.49
N GLU A 18 11.75 -30.31 -5.27
CA GLU A 18 13.08 -30.69 -4.79
C GLU A 18 13.80 -29.56 -4.03
N GLU A 19 13.74 -28.31 -4.53
CA GLU A 19 14.29 -27.16 -3.83
C GLU A 19 13.52 -26.87 -2.53
N LEU A 20 12.19 -26.94 -2.57
CA LEU A 20 11.34 -26.75 -1.40
C LEU A 20 11.57 -27.86 -0.35
N SER A 21 11.81 -29.10 -0.76
CA SER A 21 12.08 -30.21 0.15
C SER A 21 13.40 -30.07 0.94
N ARG A 22 14.34 -29.25 0.44
CA ARG A 22 15.60 -28.93 1.11
C ARG A 22 15.44 -27.87 2.20
N LEU A 23 14.30 -27.20 2.28
CA LEU A 23 14.05 -26.18 3.29
C LEU A 23 13.71 -26.82 4.63
N SER A 24 14.39 -26.37 5.69
CA SER A 24 14.04 -26.78 7.06
C SER A 24 12.98 -25.83 7.62
N GLY A 25 11.79 -26.34 7.97
CA GLY A 25 10.73 -25.55 8.56
C GLY A 25 11.15 -24.79 9.83
N SER A 26 12.00 -25.43 10.68
CA SER A 26 12.56 -24.73 11.86
C SER A 26 13.45 -23.55 11.48
N LYS A 27 14.26 -23.71 10.42
CA LYS A 27 15.14 -22.64 9.93
C LYS A 27 14.36 -21.50 9.30
N ILE A 28 13.28 -21.81 8.59
CA ILE A 28 12.36 -20.77 8.04
C ILE A 28 11.75 -19.94 9.17
N ILE A 29 11.20 -20.62 10.20
CA ILE A 29 10.60 -19.95 11.38
C ILE A 29 11.65 -19.10 12.11
N GLU A 30 12.86 -19.59 12.27
CA GLU A 30 13.94 -18.86 12.93
C GLU A 30 14.35 -17.62 12.14
N ASN A 31 14.51 -17.74 10.83
CA ASN A 31 14.82 -16.61 9.95
C ASN A 31 13.73 -15.55 9.99
N GLU A 32 12.46 -15.97 9.95
CA GLU A 32 11.32 -15.06 10.02
C GLU A 32 11.26 -14.32 11.37
N LYS A 33 11.47 -15.01 12.46
CA LYS A 33 11.59 -14.37 13.79
C LYS A 33 12.73 -13.35 13.85
N ARG A 34 13.87 -13.66 13.22
CA ARG A 34 15.00 -12.70 13.15
C ARG A 34 14.63 -11.48 12.32
N ARG A 35 13.96 -11.67 11.18
CA ARG A 35 13.50 -10.58 10.32
C ARG A 35 12.57 -9.64 11.08
N ILE A 36 11.50 -10.18 11.69
CA ILE A 36 10.52 -9.40 12.47
C ILE A 36 11.20 -8.66 13.63
N ASN A 37 12.09 -9.32 14.37
CA ASN A 37 12.80 -8.68 15.48
C ASN A 37 13.73 -7.54 15.01
N ALA A 38 14.34 -7.68 13.82
CA ALA A 38 15.16 -6.62 13.22
C ALA A 38 14.29 -5.39 12.88
N GLU A 39 13.13 -5.60 12.26
CA GLU A 39 12.20 -4.52 11.92
C GLU A 39 11.67 -3.77 13.15
N VAL A 40 11.27 -4.50 14.20
CA VAL A 40 10.88 -3.90 15.48
C VAL A 40 12.01 -3.04 16.04
N LYS A 41 13.25 -3.52 15.98
CA LYS A 41 14.42 -2.78 16.46
C LYS A 41 14.73 -1.54 15.61
N GLU A 42 14.62 -1.65 14.29
CA GLU A 42 14.88 -0.55 13.36
C GLU A 42 13.84 0.56 13.43
N SER A 43 12.60 0.24 13.75
CA SER A 43 11.52 1.23 13.89
C SER A 43 11.85 2.30 14.92
N LYS A 44 12.60 1.95 15.97
CA LYS A 44 13.04 2.85 17.05
C LYS A 44 11.93 3.69 17.67
N LEU A 45 10.67 3.28 17.49
CA LEU A 45 9.50 4.02 17.98
C LEU A 45 9.57 4.24 19.51
N LEU A 46 10.31 3.39 20.18
CA LEU A 46 10.42 3.36 21.63
C LEU A 46 11.60 4.18 22.19
N GLU A 47 12.49 4.67 21.32
CA GLU A 47 13.60 5.55 21.72
C GLU A 47 13.15 7.01 21.91
N ASN A 48 11.88 7.32 21.70
CA ASN A 48 11.39 8.69 21.81
C ASN A 48 11.30 9.11 23.29
N LYS A 49 12.29 9.89 23.71
CA LYS A 49 12.40 10.44 25.09
C LYS A 49 11.25 11.40 25.47
N TYR A 50 10.42 11.77 24.52
CA TYR A 50 9.33 12.75 24.68
C TYR A 50 7.95 12.11 24.82
N LEU A 51 7.85 10.77 24.91
CA LEU A 51 6.57 10.14 25.20
C LEU A 51 6.20 10.43 26.68
N PRO A 52 5.08 11.11 26.93
CA PRO A 52 4.62 11.43 28.28
C PRO A 52 3.96 10.20 28.92
N ILE A 53 4.74 9.15 29.11
CA ILE A 53 4.30 7.87 29.68
C ILE A 53 5.05 7.68 30.98
N GLU A 54 4.33 7.41 32.05
CA GLU A 54 4.93 7.06 33.34
C GLU A 54 5.74 5.76 33.23
N ASP A 55 6.83 5.66 34.00
CA ASP A 55 7.76 4.53 33.90
C ASP A 55 7.08 3.17 34.15
N GLU A 56 6.02 3.14 34.97
CA GLU A 56 5.27 1.94 35.29
C GLU A 56 4.46 1.41 34.08
N GLU A 57 4.00 2.29 33.19
CA GLU A 57 3.24 1.93 32.00
C GLU A 57 4.11 1.71 30.77
N LYS A 58 5.36 2.15 30.83
CA LYS A 58 6.29 2.16 29.69
C LYS A 58 6.47 0.79 29.04
N GLN A 59 6.62 -0.27 29.85
CA GLN A 59 6.82 -1.62 29.31
C GLN A 59 5.57 -2.12 28.58
N SER A 60 4.39 -1.88 29.13
CA SER A 60 3.11 -2.24 28.49
C SER A 60 2.92 -1.52 27.16
N TYR A 61 3.28 -0.24 27.10
CA TYR A 61 3.24 0.54 25.87
C TYR A 61 4.22 0.01 24.81
N ILE A 62 5.45 -0.31 25.23
CA ILE A 62 6.47 -0.92 24.38
C ILE A 62 5.93 -2.22 23.75
N ASP A 63 5.36 -3.09 24.56
CA ASP A 63 4.82 -4.37 24.11
C ASP A 63 3.64 -4.17 23.13
N LEU A 64 2.81 -3.17 23.36
CA LEU A 64 1.71 -2.81 22.49
C LEU A 64 2.21 -2.32 21.10
N VAL A 65 3.16 -1.39 21.09
CA VAL A 65 3.76 -0.85 19.86
C VAL A 65 4.44 -1.96 19.06
N ASN A 66 5.19 -2.83 19.72
CA ASN A 66 5.82 -3.98 19.05
C ASN A 66 4.78 -4.90 18.40
N LYS A 67 3.66 -5.16 19.08
CA LYS A 67 2.55 -5.95 18.50
C LYS A 67 1.96 -5.28 17.25
N TYR A 68 1.80 -3.95 17.25
CA TYR A 68 1.32 -3.23 16.07
C TYR A 68 2.32 -3.30 14.91
N ILE A 69 3.63 -3.16 15.15
CA ILE A 69 4.64 -3.30 14.10
C ILE A 69 4.60 -4.70 13.48
N ILE A 70 4.51 -5.73 14.32
CA ILE A 70 4.40 -7.12 13.88
C ILE A 70 3.10 -7.35 13.10
N ALA A 71 1.97 -6.85 13.59
CA ALA A 71 0.69 -6.99 12.94
C ALA A 71 0.66 -6.26 11.58
N SER A 72 1.28 -5.08 11.48
CA SER A 72 1.36 -4.31 10.24
C SER A 72 2.13 -5.03 9.13
N ASP A 73 3.08 -5.88 9.49
CA ASP A 73 3.85 -6.67 8.55
C ASP A 73 2.99 -7.64 7.71
N ASN A 74 1.89 -8.13 8.28
CA ASN A 74 0.98 -9.03 7.58
C ASN A 74 0.25 -8.36 6.38
N PHE A 75 0.24 -7.04 6.32
CA PHE A 75 -0.37 -6.31 5.21
C PHE A 75 0.61 -6.03 4.07
N ILE A 76 1.90 -6.26 4.28
CA ILE A 76 2.94 -6.03 3.28
C ILE A 76 3.16 -7.33 2.52
N VAL A 77 2.89 -7.32 1.22
CA VAL A 77 3.10 -8.48 0.36
C VAL A 77 3.99 -8.12 -0.83
N TYR A 78 4.79 -9.07 -1.27
CA TYR A 78 5.56 -8.93 -2.50
C TYR A 78 4.78 -9.53 -3.66
N ARG A 79 4.58 -8.75 -4.74
CA ARG A 79 3.96 -9.23 -5.98
C ARG A 79 5.03 -9.46 -7.04
N PRO A 80 5.38 -10.71 -7.36
CA PRO A 80 6.37 -11.03 -8.37
C PRO A 80 6.03 -10.47 -9.76
N SER A 81 4.74 -10.49 -10.13
CA SER A 81 4.25 -9.96 -11.42
C SER A 81 4.53 -8.47 -11.62
N MET A 82 4.62 -7.69 -10.53
CA MET A 82 4.94 -6.27 -10.54
C MET A 82 6.38 -5.99 -10.13
N ASN A 83 7.11 -7.01 -9.68
CA ASN A 83 8.43 -6.88 -9.06
C ASN A 83 8.46 -5.79 -7.97
N SER A 84 7.42 -5.75 -7.13
CA SER A 84 7.22 -4.71 -6.14
C SER A 84 6.50 -5.22 -4.91
N HIS A 85 6.73 -4.57 -3.78
CA HIS A 85 5.86 -4.70 -2.61
C HIS A 85 4.60 -3.87 -2.80
N THR A 86 3.53 -4.31 -2.16
CA THR A 86 2.25 -3.62 -2.08
C THR A 86 1.61 -3.86 -0.71
N LEU A 87 0.52 -3.15 -0.42
CA LEU A 87 -0.26 -3.33 0.80
C LEU A 87 -1.61 -3.93 0.45
N ILE A 88 -1.97 -5.02 1.10
CA ILE A 88 -3.32 -5.60 0.98
C ILE A 88 -4.28 -4.91 1.94
N ALA A 89 -5.54 -4.76 1.52
CA ALA A 89 -6.58 -4.08 2.30
C ALA A 89 -7.01 -4.86 3.55
N GLY A 90 -6.77 -6.17 3.57
CA GLY A 90 -7.11 -7.02 4.70
C GLY A 90 -6.54 -8.43 4.58
N TYR A 91 -5.73 -8.81 5.52
CA TYR A 91 -5.14 -10.14 5.60
C TYR A 91 -6.19 -11.19 6.01
N PRO A 92 -6.26 -12.36 5.37
CA PRO A 92 -5.51 -12.77 4.16
C PRO A 92 -6.36 -12.70 2.86
N TRP A 93 -7.56 -12.11 2.89
CA TRP A 93 -8.59 -12.31 1.87
C TRP A 93 -8.72 -11.17 0.86
N PHE A 94 -8.28 -9.95 1.21
CA PHE A 94 -8.47 -8.78 0.35
C PHE A 94 -7.22 -8.49 -0.47
N LEU A 95 -7.46 -7.97 -1.67
CA LEU A 95 -6.41 -7.55 -2.59
C LEU A 95 -5.77 -6.23 -2.15
N ASP A 96 -4.80 -5.79 -2.93
CA ASP A 96 -4.12 -4.51 -2.78
C ASP A 96 -4.94 -3.39 -3.42
N TRP A 97 -5.81 -2.80 -2.61
CA TRP A 97 -6.60 -1.66 -3.01
C TRP A 97 -5.80 -0.37 -2.85
N GLY A 98 -5.78 0.48 -3.91
CA GLY A 98 -5.01 1.72 -3.93
C GLY A 98 -5.42 2.71 -2.84
N ARG A 99 -6.72 2.89 -2.61
CA ARG A 99 -7.26 3.72 -1.53
C ARG A 99 -6.75 3.25 -0.18
N ASP A 100 -6.91 1.97 0.11
CA ASP A 100 -6.52 1.35 1.38
C ASP A 100 -5.02 1.44 1.59
N THR A 101 -4.24 1.15 0.55
CA THR A 101 -2.78 1.32 0.53
C THR A 101 -2.37 2.75 0.89
N LEU A 102 -2.98 3.75 0.26
CA LEU A 102 -2.60 5.15 0.45
C LEU A 102 -3.04 5.72 1.80
N ILE A 103 -4.20 5.31 2.32
CA ILE A 103 -4.66 5.70 3.65
C ILE A 103 -3.78 5.08 4.74
N SER A 104 -3.42 3.81 4.60
CA SER A 104 -2.61 3.08 5.59
C SER A 104 -1.10 3.31 5.45
N PHE A 105 -0.67 3.97 4.38
CA PHE A 105 0.74 4.16 3.98
C PHE A 105 1.62 4.70 5.10
N GLU A 106 1.19 5.78 5.77
CA GLU A 106 1.95 6.38 6.86
C GLU A 106 2.11 5.40 8.03
N GLY A 107 1.01 4.78 8.48
CA GLY A 107 1.01 3.90 9.64
C GLY A 107 1.81 2.62 9.42
N ILE A 108 1.65 1.98 8.28
CA ILE A 108 2.29 0.69 7.99
C ILE A 108 3.75 0.86 7.56
N LEU A 109 4.07 1.87 6.75
CA LEU A 109 5.39 1.98 6.13
C LEU A 109 6.26 3.07 6.74
N LEU A 110 5.73 4.28 6.95
CA LEU A 110 6.57 5.41 7.34
C LEU A 110 6.90 5.42 8.83
N ILE A 111 5.91 5.18 9.69
CA ILE A 111 6.11 5.11 11.14
C ILE A 111 7.08 3.97 11.47
N SER A 112 6.95 2.83 10.81
CA SER A 112 7.84 1.68 11.00
C SER A 112 9.19 1.80 10.27
N LYS A 113 9.45 2.93 9.59
CA LYS A 113 10.66 3.22 8.80
C LYS A 113 10.94 2.27 7.64
N ARG A 114 9.93 1.64 7.09
CA ARG A 114 10.04 0.79 5.89
C ARG A 114 10.13 1.64 4.61
N PHE A 115 11.07 2.59 4.58
CA PHE A 115 11.16 3.61 3.53
C PHE A 115 11.44 3.05 2.13
N GLU A 116 12.20 1.97 2.03
CA GLU A 116 12.46 1.34 0.73
C GLU A 116 11.22 0.65 0.17
N ILE A 117 10.39 0.03 1.03
CA ILE A 117 9.09 -0.51 0.62
C ILE A 117 8.15 0.63 0.24
N ALA A 118 8.15 1.72 1.00
CA ALA A 118 7.38 2.92 0.68
C ALA A 118 7.71 3.48 -0.71
N LYS A 119 8.99 3.55 -1.09
CA LYS A 119 9.43 3.94 -2.45
C LYS A 119 8.86 3.00 -3.51
N GLN A 120 8.96 1.69 -3.29
CA GLN A 120 8.46 0.70 -4.25
C GLN A 120 6.95 0.85 -4.47
N VAL A 121 6.18 1.00 -3.40
CA VAL A 121 4.72 1.19 -3.46
C VAL A 121 4.37 2.48 -4.23
N LEU A 122 5.00 3.61 -3.88
CA LEU A 122 4.77 4.88 -4.59
C LEU A 122 5.14 4.79 -6.07
N LEU A 123 6.25 4.15 -6.39
CA LEU A 123 6.72 4.01 -7.76
C LEU A 123 5.81 3.09 -8.57
N MET A 124 5.37 1.98 -8.00
CA MET A 124 4.43 1.05 -8.61
C MET A 124 3.11 1.76 -8.96
N LEU A 125 2.51 2.48 -8.01
CA LEU A 125 1.30 3.26 -8.25
C LEU A 125 1.52 4.36 -9.30
N ALA A 126 2.64 5.10 -9.20
CA ALA A 126 2.98 6.16 -10.16
C ALA A 126 3.15 5.65 -11.60
N ASN A 127 3.75 4.46 -11.77
CA ASN A 127 3.93 3.84 -13.08
C ASN A 127 2.61 3.33 -13.68
N SER A 128 1.63 3.07 -12.84
CA SER A 128 0.30 2.61 -13.26
C SER A 128 -0.70 3.76 -13.49
N ILE A 129 -0.28 5.03 -13.40
CA ILE A 129 -1.16 6.18 -13.67
C ILE A 129 -1.58 6.21 -15.14
N LYS A 130 -2.89 6.28 -15.38
CA LYS A 130 -3.49 6.40 -16.70
C LYS A 130 -4.50 7.54 -16.73
N GLN A 131 -4.36 8.46 -17.69
CA GLN A 131 -5.21 9.65 -17.83
C GLN A 131 -5.36 10.48 -16.54
N GLY A 132 -4.37 10.48 -15.66
CA GLY A 132 -4.43 11.18 -14.38
C GLY A 132 -5.04 10.38 -13.22
N LEU A 133 -5.43 9.13 -13.42
CA LEU A 133 -5.92 8.26 -12.35
C LEU A 133 -4.85 7.29 -11.86
N VAL A 134 -4.70 7.26 -10.56
CA VAL A 134 -4.03 6.18 -9.83
C VAL A 134 -4.99 5.01 -9.73
N PRO A 135 -4.56 3.77 -10.00
CA PRO A 135 -5.45 2.62 -9.88
C PRO A 135 -5.94 2.43 -8.45
N ASN A 136 -7.21 2.07 -8.32
CA ASN A 136 -7.79 1.70 -7.04
C ASN A 136 -7.56 0.23 -6.67
N GLY A 137 -7.01 -0.55 -7.56
CA GLY A 137 -6.69 -1.95 -7.34
C GLY A 137 -6.10 -2.57 -8.59
N PHE A 138 -5.76 -3.84 -8.47
CA PHE A 138 -5.28 -4.64 -9.59
C PHE A 138 -6.04 -5.96 -9.61
N ASP A 139 -6.46 -6.37 -10.80
CA ASP A 139 -7.12 -7.66 -10.96
C ASP A 139 -6.24 -8.80 -10.46
N GLU A 140 -6.87 -9.81 -9.87
CA GLU A 140 -6.16 -10.92 -9.23
C GLU A 140 -5.43 -11.82 -10.25
N TYR A 141 -6.00 -11.98 -11.44
CA TYR A 141 -5.54 -12.96 -12.42
C TYR A 141 -4.62 -12.37 -13.48
N ASP A 142 -5.00 -11.23 -14.05
CA ASP A 142 -4.31 -10.63 -15.17
C ASP A 142 -3.58 -9.32 -14.84
N MET A 143 -3.67 -8.90 -13.57
CA MET A 143 -3.00 -7.70 -13.05
C MET A 143 -3.42 -6.40 -13.74
N HIS A 144 -4.58 -6.37 -14.39
CA HIS A 144 -5.12 -5.15 -14.99
C HIS A 144 -5.44 -4.12 -13.90
N PRO A 145 -4.94 -2.89 -14.04
CA PRO A 145 -5.26 -1.81 -13.10
C PRO A 145 -6.74 -1.43 -13.19
N LEU A 146 -7.40 -1.32 -12.05
CA LEU A 146 -8.79 -0.90 -11.92
C LEU A 146 -8.85 0.60 -11.57
N TYR A 147 -9.52 1.41 -12.40
CA TYR A 147 -9.56 2.87 -12.24
C TYR A 147 -10.91 3.38 -11.72
N ASN A 148 -11.55 2.65 -10.84
CA ASN A 148 -12.86 2.94 -10.29
C ASN A 148 -12.79 3.80 -9.00
N SER A 149 -11.97 4.85 -9.01
CA SER A 149 -11.80 5.71 -7.82
C SER A 149 -11.51 7.15 -8.23
N VAL A 150 -12.13 8.09 -7.55
CA VAL A 150 -11.83 9.52 -7.66
C VAL A 150 -10.83 9.97 -6.58
N ASP A 151 -10.73 9.27 -5.48
CA ASP A 151 -9.96 9.68 -4.30
C ASP A 151 -8.55 9.11 -4.25
N ALA A 152 -8.29 7.92 -4.82
CA ALA A 152 -6.96 7.31 -4.80
C ALA A 152 -5.88 8.25 -5.39
N SER A 153 -6.18 8.94 -6.48
CA SER A 153 -5.25 9.90 -7.09
C SER A 153 -4.95 11.11 -6.18
N LEU A 154 -5.93 11.56 -5.42
CA LEU A 154 -5.76 12.67 -4.46
C LEU A 154 -4.99 12.20 -3.21
N LEU A 155 -5.29 11.01 -2.72
CA LEU A 155 -4.57 10.38 -1.60
C LEU A 155 -3.09 10.11 -1.95
N PHE A 156 -2.76 9.94 -3.23
CA PHE A 156 -1.39 9.77 -3.68
C PHE A 156 -0.53 11.01 -3.33
N PHE A 157 -1.07 12.23 -3.46
CA PHE A 157 -0.37 13.45 -3.05
C PHE A 157 -0.10 13.46 -1.55
N GLU A 158 -1.08 13.06 -0.76
CA GLU A 158 -0.92 12.96 0.70
C GLU A 158 0.20 11.97 1.07
N ALA A 159 0.21 10.79 0.44
CA ALA A 159 1.23 9.78 0.67
C ALA A 159 2.63 10.27 0.28
N VAL A 160 2.79 10.95 -0.86
CA VAL A 160 4.05 11.55 -1.30
C VAL A 160 4.50 12.66 -0.33
N TYR A 161 3.58 13.51 0.11
CA TYR A 161 3.86 14.55 1.09
C TYR A 161 4.36 13.95 2.41
N LYS A 162 3.66 12.95 2.94
CA LYS A 162 4.07 12.23 4.16
C LYS A 162 5.45 11.58 3.98
N TYR A 163 5.67 10.92 2.84
CA TYR A 163 6.98 10.35 2.53
C TYR A 163 8.10 11.39 2.61
N LEU A 164 7.89 12.58 2.04
CA LEU A 164 8.86 13.68 2.12
C LEU A 164 9.10 14.17 3.55
N ILE A 165 8.04 14.28 4.36
CA ILE A 165 8.16 14.70 5.77
C ILE A 165 9.03 13.71 6.56
N TYR A 166 8.85 12.40 6.34
CA TYR A 166 9.58 11.37 7.08
C TYR A 166 11.02 11.15 6.59
N THR A 167 11.28 11.37 5.30
CA THR A 167 12.55 10.97 4.68
C THR A 167 13.42 12.12 4.20
N GLY A 168 12.83 13.25 3.83
CA GLY A 168 13.53 14.35 3.15
C GLY A 168 14.05 13.99 1.75
N ASP A 169 13.61 12.87 1.15
CA ASP A 169 14.12 12.38 -0.14
C ASP A 169 13.48 13.11 -1.33
N TYR A 170 13.74 14.42 -1.41
CA TYR A 170 13.28 15.26 -2.52
C TYR A 170 13.80 14.81 -3.88
N LYS A 171 14.98 14.17 -3.91
CA LYS A 171 15.56 13.68 -5.16
C LYS A 171 14.69 12.59 -5.77
N PHE A 172 14.33 11.58 -4.99
CA PHE A 172 13.47 10.49 -5.44
C PHE A 172 12.14 11.02 -5.98
N VAL A 173 11.47 11.89 -5.22
CA VAL A 173 10.18 12.46 -5.62
C VAL A 173 10.31 13.27 -6.91
N LYS A 174 11.33 14.13 -7.03
CA LYS A 174 11.55 14.96 -8.23
C LYS A 174 11.82 14.12 -9.47
N GLU A 175 12.64 13.10 -9.35
CA GLU A 175 13.06 12.29 -10.50
C GLU A 175 12.00 11.27 -10.93
N ASN A 176 11.21 10.73 -9.99
CA ASN A 176 10.33 9.60 -10.26
C ASN A 176 8.84 9.92 -10.18
N LEU A 177 8.42 10.83 -9.29
CA LEU A 177 7.01 11.05 -9.00
C LEU A 177 6.47 12.38 -9.53
N TYR A 178 7.28 13.44 -9.56
CA TYR A 178 6.82 14.80 -9.85
C TYR A 178 6.04 14.90 -11.17
N ASN A 179 6.60 14.40 -12.27
CA ASN A 179 5.91 14.44 -13.57
C ASN A 179 4.63 13.60 -13.61
N ARG A 180 4.53 12.57 -12.77
CA ARG A 180 3.33 11.76 -12.62
C ARG A 180 2.25 12.52 -11.85
N MET A 181 2.65 13.26 -10.82
CA MET A 181 1.76 14.14 -10.06
C MET A 181 1.18 15.26 -10.94
N ILE A 182 1.99 15.87 -11.81
CA ILE A 182 1.49 16.86 -12.79
C ILE A 182 0.42 16.22 -13.69
N LYS A 183 0.64 15.01 -14.20
CA LYS A 183 -0.38 14.31 -15.01
C LYS A 183 -1.69 14.05 -14.27
N ILE A 184 -1.65 13.85 -12.95
CA ILE A 184 -2.87 13.74 -12.15
C ILE A 184 -3.60 15.09 -12.15
N ILE A 185 -2.89 16.18 -11.88
CA ILE A 185 -3.48 17.53 -11.85
C ILE A 185 -4.11 17.87 -13.21
N ASP A 186 -3.35 17.72 -14.30
CA ASP A 186 -3.83 17.99 -15.66
C ASP A 186 -5.08 17.16 -15.97
N GLY A 187 -5.05 15.84 -15.66
CA GLY A 187 -6.19 14.97 -15.89
C GLY A 187 -7.46 15.44 -15.15
N TYR A 188 -7.34 15.86 -13.89
CA TYR A 188 -8.49 16.36 -13.13
C TYR A 188 -9.01 17.70 -13.65
N LEU A 189 -8.14 18.58 -14.12
CA LEU A 189 -8.53 19.88 -14.71
C LEU A 189 -9.18 19.69 -16.08
N ASP A 190 -8.63 18.81 -16.93
CA ASP A 190 -9.12 18.55 -18.28
C ASP A 190 -10.39 17.67 -18.29
N GLY A 191 -10.62 16.95 -17.20
CA GLY A 191 -11.69 15.95 -17.07
C GLY A 191 -11.29 14.56 -17.53
N ILE A 192 -11.74 13.55 -16.80
CA ILE A 192 -11.40 12.14 -17.02
C ILE A 192 -12.67 11.33 -17.25
N ASN A 193 -12.67 10.51 -18.29
CA ASN A 193 -13.74 9.55 -18.55
C ASN A 193 -13.16 8.16 -18.85
N LEU A 194 -12.32 7.67 -17.95
CA LEU A 194 -11.77 6.31 -17.96
C LEU A 194 -12.73 5.42 -17.16
N ASP A 195 -13.12 4.28 -17.73
CA ASP A 195 -14.04 3.33 -17.09
C ASP A 195 -15.36 3.96 -16.57
N ASN A 196 -15.87 4.95 -17.30
CA ASN A 196 -17.09 5.72 -16.98
C ASN A 196 -17.01 6.53 -15.67
N ASN A 197 -15.81 6.83 -15.16
CA ASN A 197 -15.63 7.62 -13.94
C ASN A 197 -16.24 9.02 -14.02
N ASN A 198 -16.30 9.61 -15.22
CA ASN A 198 -16.89 10.91 -15.49
C ASN A 198 -16.47 11.98 -14.48
N ILE A 199 -15.15 12.10 -14.28
CA ILE A 199 -14.56 13.09 -13.37
C ILE A 199 -14.48 14.43 -14.10
N ARG A 200 -14.99 15.50 -13.49
CA ARG A 200 -15.01 16.85 -14.07
C ARG A 200 -14.70 17.89 -13.00
N PHE A 201 -13.88 18.85 -13.38
CA PHE A 201 -13.63 20.05 -12.61
C PHE A 201 -14.63 21.14 -13.01
N ASP A 202 -15.25 21.78 -12.03
CA ASP A 202 -16.13 22.93 -12.23
C ASP A 202 -15.37 24.21 -11.90
N GLU A 203 -15.04 25.01 -12.91
CA GLU A 203 -14.30 26.26 -12.77
C GLU A 203 -15.04 27.32 -11.93
N LYS A 204 -16.37 27.22 -11.80
CA LYS A 204 -17.17 28.20 -11.05
C LYS A 204 -17.17 27.92 -9.56
N THR A 205 -17.26 26.65 -9.21
CA THR A 205 -17.34 26.20 -7.80
C THR A 205 -16.01 25.71 -7.27
N TYR A 206 -15.03 25.45 -8.14
CA TYR A 206 -13.75 24.81 -7.84
C TYR A 206 -13.91 23.42 -7.21
N LEU A 207 -15.01 22.75 -7.51
CA LEU A 207 -15.30 21.40 -7.03
C LEU A 207 -15.08 20.37 -8.13
N ILE A 208 -14.82 19.13 -7.69
CA ILE A 208 -14.72 17.98 -8.57
C ILE A 208 -16.04 17.20 -8.46
N SER A 209 -16.69 16.95 -9.60
CA SER A 209 -17.78 15.99 -9.71
C SER A 209 -17.27 14.67 -10.28
N SER A 210 -17.83 13.56 -9.86
CA SER A 210 -17.45 12.23 -10.33
C SER A 210 -18.62 11.27 -10.31
N GLY A 211 -18.59 10.32 -11.23
CA GLY A 211 -19.49 9.19 -11.25
C GLY A 211 -20.69 9.34 -12.20
N THR A 212 -21.35 8.23 -12.35
CA THR A 212 -22.60 8.04 -13.07
C THR A 212 -23.53 7.21 -12.19
N LEU A 213 -24.75 6.91 -12.66
CA LEU A 213 -25.67 6.01 -11.94
C LEU A 213 -25.16 4.56 -11.82
N ASP A 214 -24.11 4.21 -12.57
CA ASP A 214 -23.57 2.84 -12.61
C ASP A 214 -22.20 2.71 -11.95
N THR A 215 -21.58 3.83 -11.54
CA THR A 215 -20.21 3.85 -11.02
C THR A 215 -20.17 4.12 -9.53
N GLN A 216 -19.16 3.54 -8.88
CA GLN A 216 -18.87 3.66 -7.44
C GLN A 216 -17.44 4.13 -7.29
N ASN A 217 -17.23 5.45 -7.30
CA ASN A 217 -15.90 6.06 -7.37
C ASN A 217 -15.32 6.48 -6.01
N THR A 218 -16.00 6.17 -4.92
CA THR A 218 -15.56 6.53 -3.56
C THR A 218 -15.54 5.30 -2.64
N TRP A 219 -15.16 5.48 -1.40
CA TRP A 219 -15.24 4.45 -0.37
C TRP A 219 -16.67 3.98 -0.08
N MET A 220 -17.67 4.82 -0.37
CA MET A 220 -19.10 4.47 -0.30
C MET A 220 -19.49 3.74 -1.58
N ASP A 221 -19.20 2.47 -1.66
CA ASP A 221 -19.37 1.63 -2.84
C ASP A 221 -20.52 0.61 -2.74
N ALA A 222 -21.32 0.70 -1.68
CA ALA A 222 -22.50 -0.13 -1.52
C ALA A 222 -23.62 0.28 -2.51
N LYS A 223 -24.28 -0.71 -3.10
CA LYS A 223 -25.46 -0.50 -3.94
C LYS A 223 -26.74 -0.79 -3.17
N VAL A 224 -27.70 0.12 -3.26
CA VAL A 224 -29.05 -0.08 -2.73
C VAL A 224 -30.01 -0.23 -3.90
N ASN A 225 -30.64 -1.40 -4.02
CA ASN A 225 -31.50 -1.74 -5.16
C ASN A 225 -30.83 -1.57 -6.54
N GLY A 226 -29.53 -1.85 -6.61
CA GLY A 226 -28.74 -1.75 -7.83
C GLY A 226 -28.26 -0.33 -8.17
N VAL A 227 -28.55 0.66 -7.35
CA VAL A 227 -28.08 2.06 -7.50
C VAL A 227 -26.91 2.29 -6.55
N PRO A 228 -25.77 2.84 -7.06
CA PRO A 228 -24.60 3.20 -6.24
C PRO A 228 -24.91 4.20 -5.14
#